data_8540a3da06d0f9375c6cf2e5b64ae355
#
_entry.id   8540a3da06d0f9375c6cf2e5b64ae355
#
_cell.length_a   1.000
_cell.length_b   1.000
_cell.length_c   1.000
_cell.angle_alpha   90.00
_cell.angle_beta   90.00
_cell.angle_gamma   90.00
#
_symmetry.space_group_name_H-M   'P 1'
#
loop_
_entity.id
_entity.type
_entity.pdbx_description
1 polymer ?
#
loop_
_entity_poly.entity_id
_entity_poly.type
_entity_poly.pdbx_seq_one_letter_code
_entity_poly.pdbx_strand_id
1 'polypeptide(L)'
;SVQVAPCRAEAGRALLAAHPQVNILLCDDGLQHHALARDVEICVFDGRGIGNGWLLPAGPLREAWPRPVSLALFTEGRISLAAAGLPCPAFAATRRLASSACRANGQGVPLARLRGQSVVALAGIARPQAFFDMLRAEGLTLARTIALPDHAPLERLPPLPPQEAALPLLCTEKDAAKLWPHAPQALAVPLRLQAPAAFFDALDALLPPPPGNQPDAALPQSPLSLP
;
A
#
# COMPACT_ATOMS: atom_id res chain seq x y z
N SER A 1 17.99 8.46 2.80
CA SER A 1 18.69 7.95 4.00
C SER A 1 17.80 6.98 4.75
N VAL A 2 18.41 5.97 5.38
CA VAL A 2 17.72 4.98 6.22
C VAL A 2 18.23 5.19 7.65
N GLN A 3 17.29 5.27 8.61
CA GLN A 3 17.60 5.33 10.04
C GLN A 3 17.14 4.05 10.70
N VAL A 4 18.02 3.43 11.48
CA VAL A 4 17.74 2.20 12.23
C VAL A 4 17.92 2.48 13.71
N ALA A 5 16.95 2.06 14.54
CA ALA A 5 17.01 2.20 15.99
C ALA A 5 16.24 1.04 16.65
N PRO A 6 16.47 0.78 17.95
CA PRO A 6 15.77 -0.24 18.70
C PRO A 6 14.25 -0.06 18.73
N CYS A 7 13.79 1.19 18.73
CA CYS A 7 12.36 1.48 18.64
C CYS A 7 12.04 2.56 17.60
N ARG A 8 10.80 2.56 17.08
CA ARG A 8 10.35 3.50 16.03
C ARG A 8 10.41 4.96 16.48
N ALA A 9 10.18 5.26 17.74
CA ALA A 9 10.24 6.63 18.26
C ALA A 9 11.67 7.20 18.20
N GLU A 10 12.69 6.39 18.48
CA GLU A 10 14.09 6.77 18.35
C GLU A 10 14.49 6.94 16.90
N ALA A 11 14.07 6.01 16.02
CA ALA A 11 14.30 6.14 14.59
C ALA A 11 13.67 7.42 14.02
N GLY A 12 12.45 7.75 14.45
CA GLY A 12 11.75 8.98 14.06
C GLY A 12 12.50 10.24 14.50
N ARG A 13 12.97 10.30 15.78
CA ARG A 13 13.77 11.42 16.28
C ARG A 13 15.09 11.57 15.51
N ALA A 14 15.79 10.46 15.25
CA ALA A 14 17.03 10.47 14.49
C ALA A 14 16.81 10.96 13.05
N LEU A 15 15.68 10.55 12.43
CA LEU A 15 15.31 10.99 11.08
C LEU A 15 15.01 12.49 11.04
N LEU A 16 14.25 13.01 11.99
CA LEU A 16 13.94 14.43 12.08
C LEU A 16 15.20 15.28 12.37
N ALA A 17 16.12 14.78 13.22
CA ALA A 17 17.40 15.44 13.46
C ALA A 17 18.27 15.50 12.21
N ALA A 18 18.28 14.43 11.40
CA ALA A 18 19.03 14.38 10.15
C ALA A 18 18.37 15.17 8.99
N HIS A 19 17.05 15.38 9.06
CA HIS A 19 16.23 16.02 8.03
C HIS A 19 15.28 17.07 8.62
N PRO A 20 15.79 18.24 9.04
CA PRO A 20 14.97 19.28 9.71
C PRO A 20 13.80 19.82 8.87
N GLN A 21 13.87 19.64 7.55
CA GLN A 21 12.80 20.06 6.61
C GLN A 21 11.58 19.11 6.62
N VAL A 22 11.68 17.94 7.26
CA VAL A 22 10.57 16.98 7.35
C VAL A 22 9.60 17.47 8.42
N ASN A 23 8.35 17.68 8.03
CA ASN A 23 7.27 18.11 8.92
C ASN A 23 6.18 17.04 9.12
N ILE A 24 6.21 15.96 8.35
CA ILE A 24 5.28 14.82 8.46
C ILE A 24 6.07 13.50 8.45
N LEU A 25 5.75 12.61 9.39
CA LEU A 25 6.21 11.23 9.40
C LEU A 25 5.03 10.30 9.08
N LEU A 26 5.14 9.55 7.98
CA LEU A 26 4.18 8.52 7.64
C LEU A 26 4.64 7.18 8.19
N CYS A 27 3.79 6.54 9.01
CA CYS A 27 4.08 5.25 9.60
C CYS A 27 3.23 4.17 8.92
N ASP A 28 3.87 3.31 8.13
CA ASP A 28 3.24 2.12 7.57
C ASP A 28 3.13 1.02 8.64
N ASP A 29 1.94 0.40 8.70
CA ASP A 29 1.58 -0.64 9.70
C ASP A 29 1.91 -0.18 11.14
N GLY A 30 1.53 1.07 11.46
CA GLY A 30 1.92 1.75 12.69
C GLY A 30 0.93 1.62 13.86
N LEU A 31 -0.29 1.11 13.65
CA LEU A 31 -1.37 1.18 14.64
C LEU A 31 -1.03 0.48 15.95
N GLN A 32 -0.29 -0.63 15.94
CA GLN A 32 0.13 -1.37 17.13
C GLN A 32 1.39 -0.82 17.82
N HIS A 33 2.00 0.26 17.30
CA HIS A 33 3.16 0.89 17.93
C HIS A 33 2.76 1.99 18.91
N HIS A 34 2.15 1.61 20.02
CA HIS A 34 1.58 2.52 21.02
C HIS A 34 2.62 3.47 21.67
N ALA A 35 3.90 3.10 21.68
CA ALA A 35 4.99 3.95 22.16
C ALA A 35 5.31 5.14 21.25
N LEU A 36 4.77 5.17 20.01
CA LEU A 36 4.91 6.29 19.09
C LEU A 36 3.65 7.16 19.16
N ALA A 37 3.78 8.39 19.63
CA ALA A 37 2.70 9.37 19.59
C ALA A 37 2.30 9.65 18.14
N ARG A 38 1.02 9.85 17.90
CA ARG A 38 0.43 10.05 16.57
C ARG A 38 -0.61 11.15 16.63
N ASP A 39 -0.55 12.06 15.69
CA ASP A 39 -1.54 13.13 15.55
C ASP A 39 -2.76 12.64 14.77
N VAL A 40 -2.55 11.79 13.78
CA VAL A 40 -3.61 11.23 12.93
C VAL A 40 -3.41 9.71 12.79
N GLU A 41 -4.49 8.97 12.97
CA GLU A 41 -4.57 7.53 12.72
C GLU A 41 -5.54 7.23 11.58
N ILE A 42 -5.06 6.57 10.53
CA ILE A 42 -5.87 6.14 9.40
C ILE A 42 -5.96 4.62 9.43
N CYS A 43 -7.16 4.09 9.67
CA CYS A 43 -7.40 2.65 9.59
C CYS A 43 -7.80 2.26 8.18
N VAL A 44 -7.02 1.36 7.55
CA VAL A 44 -7.25 0.92 6.19
C VAL A 44 -7.87 -0.47 6.18
N PHE A 45 -9.02 -0.62 5.52
CA PHE A 45 -9.74 -1.87 5.37
C PHE A 45 -9.71 -2.36 3.92
N ASP A 46 -9.46 -3.64 3.73
CA ASP A 46 -9.72 -4.33 2.47
C ASP A 46 -11.17 -4.86 2.41
N GLY A 47 -11.52 -5.63 1.38
CA GLY A 47 -12.86 -6.17 1.20
C GLY A 47 -13.32 -7.18 2.26
N ARG A 48 -12.40 -7.67 3.11
CA ARG A 48 -12.75 -8.53 4.25
C ARG A 48 -13.33 -7.72 5.42
N GLY A 49 -13.05 -6.40 5.45
CA GLY A 49 -13.43 -5.53 6.57
C GLY A 49 -12.85 -6.04 7.88
N ILE A 50 -13.70 -6.23 8.88
CA ILE A 50 -13.32 -6.79 10.19
C ILE A 50 -13.39 -8.33 10.22
N GLY A 51 -13.73 -8.98 9.09
CA GLY A 51 -13.94 -10.43 9.05
C GLY A 51 -15.02 -10.89 10.01
N ASN A 52 -14.71 -11.86 10.88
CA ASN A 52 -15.62 -12.35 11.92
C ASN A 52 -15.59 -11.48 13.20
N GLY A 53 -14.83 -10.39 13.23
CA GLY A 53 -14.73 -9.49 14.38
C GLY A 53 -13.86 -10.00 15.54
N TRP A 54 -13.19 -11.13 15.38
CA TRP A 54 -12.38 -11.73 16.42
C TRP A 54 -10.90 -11.35 16.26
N LEU A 55 -10.21 -11.35 17.40
CA LEU A 55 -8.75 -11.15 17.45
C LEU A 55 -8.02 -12.41 16.97
N LEU A 56 -6.77 -12.21 16.52
CA LEU A 56 -5.85 -13.31 16.22
C LEU A 56 -5.70 -14.22 17.46
N PRO A 57 -5.64 -15.55 17.28
CA PRO A 57 -5.68 -16.31 16.03
C PRO A 57 -7.10 -16.70 15.57
N ALA A 58 -8.15 -16.38 16.33
CA ALA A 58 -9.54 -16.79 16.04
C ALA A 58 -10.18 -15.95 14.91
N GLY A 59 -9.65 -14.78 14.61
CA GLY A 59 -10.06 -13.89 13.54
C GLY A 59 -8.93 -13.05 13.01
N PRO A 60 -9.20 -12.09 12.08
CA PRO A 60 -8.17 -11.34 11.39
C PRO A 60 -7.68 -10.10 12.15
N LEU A 61 -8.32 -9.73 13.27
CA LEU A 61 -8.02 -8.47 13.94
C LEU A 61 -6.78 -8.59 14.83
N ARG A 62 -5.91 -7.59 14.77
CA ARG A 62 -4.76 -7.44 15.68
C ARG A 62 -5.13 -6.71 16.97
N GLU A 63 -6.19 -5.90 16.92
CA GLU A 63 -6.73 -5.14 18.05
C GLU A 63 -8.27 -5.21 18.03
N ALA A 64 -8.88 -4.98 19.17
CA ALA A 64 -10.34 -4.92 19.29
C ALA A 64 -10.91 -3.79 18.39
N TRP A 65 -12.01 -4.07 17.73
CA TRP A 65 -12.72 -3.14 16.89
C TRP A 65 -14.22 -3.08 17.28
N PRO A 66 -14.88 -1.91 17.29
CA PRO A 66 -14.36 -0.59 16.93
C PRO A 66 -13.45 0.01 18.00
N ARG A 67 -12.51 0.84 17.58
CA ARG A 67 -11.69 1.70 18.44
C ARG A 67 -11.60 3.12 17.88
N PRO A 68 -11.28 4.13 18.69
CA PRO A 68 -11.05 5.47 18.19
C PRO A 68 -9.91 5.48 17.14
N VAL A 69 -10.19 6.03 15.97
CA VAL A 69 -9.23 6.36 14.91
C VAL A 69 -9.67 7.67 14.27
N SER A 70 -8.78 8.38 13.61
CA SER A 70 -9.09 9.67 13.01
C SER A 70 -9.93 9.51 11.74
N LEU A 71 -9.54 8.58 10.86
CA LEU A 71 -10.19 8.31 9.58
C LEU A 71 -10.21 6.80 9.29
N ALA A 72 -11.22 6.35 8.53
CA ALA A 72 -11.26 5.00 7.97
C ALA A 72 -11.25 5.04 6.44
N LEU A 73 -10.42 4.21 5.79
CA LEU A 73 -10.31 4.11 4.34
C LEU A 73 -10.57 2.67 3.88
N PHE A 74 -11.57 2.48 3.04
CA PHE A 74 -11.95 1.18 2.47
C PHE A 74 -11.41 1.08 1.04
N THR A 75 -10.62 0.06 0.73
CA THR A 75 -9.83 0.00 -0.51
C THR A 75 -10.52 -0.68 -1.68
N GLU A 76 -11.80 -1.06 -1.57
CA GLU A 76 -12.54 -1.78 -2.62
C GLU A 76 -13.74 -1.01 -3.18
N GLY A 77 -13.65 0.31 -3.21
CA GLY A 77 -14.64 1.19 -3.84
C GLY A 77 -15.98 1.29 -3.10
N ARG A 78 -16.12 0.66 -1.94
CA ARG A 78 -17.33 0.70 -1.11
C ARG A 78 -16.99 0.68 0.37
N ILE A 79 -17.81 1.36 1.14
CA ILE A 79 -17.77 1.31 2.60
C ILE A 79 -18.54 0.06 3.02
N SER A 80 -17.89 -0.85 3.73
CA SER A 80 -18.54 -2.07 4.22
C SER A 80 -19.44 -1.79 5.42
N LEU A 81 -20.32 -2.75 5.77
CA LEU A 81 -21.14 -2.71 6.99
C LEU A 81 -20.30 -2.60 8.27
N ALA A 82 -19.02 -2.97 8.22
CA ALA A 82 -18.06 -2.73 9.31
C ALA A 82 -17.91 -1.25 9.68
N ALA A 83 -18.32 -0.32 8.80
CA ALA A 83 -18.38 1.11 9.08
C ALA A 83 -19.62 1.53 9.88
N ALA A 84 -20.62 0.65 10.06
CA ALA A 84 -21.75 0.96 10.90
C ALA A 84 -21.28 1.11 12.37
N GLY A 85 -21.44 2.32 12.91
CA GLY A 85 -21.00 2.65 14.28
C GLY A 85 -19.51 3.08 14.39
N LEU A 86 -18.84 3.39 13.26
CA LEU A 86 -17.50 4.02 13.31
C LEU A 86 -17.60 5.40 13.96
N PRO A 87 -16.72 5.71 14.91
CA PRO A 87 -16.67 7.04 15.55
C PRO A 87 -15.92 8.07 14.70
N CYS A 88 -15.64 7.80 13.43
CA CYS A 88 -14.83 8.62 12.55
C CYS A 88 -15.40 8.65 11.12
N PRO A 89 -15.04 9.67 10.31
CA PRO A 89 -15.34 9.69 8.89
C PRO A 89 -14.77 8.48 8.16
N ALA A 90 -15.55 7.91 7.22
CA ALA A 90 -15.18 6.76 6.44
C ALA A 90 -15.26 7.07 4.94
N PHE A 91 -14.26 6.62 4.18
CA PHE A 91 -14.12 6.90 2.76
C PHE A 91 -13.88 5.63 1.97
N ALA A 92 -14.36 5.59 0.72
CA ALA A 92 -14.12 4.50 -0.20
C ALA A 92 -13.07 4.90 -1.22
N ALA A 93 -11.96 4.17 -1.27
CA ALA A 93 -10.93 4.29 -2.30
C ALA A 93 -11.08 3.18 -3.33
N THR A 94 -10.71 3.45 -4.56
CA THR A 94 -10.71 2.47 -5.65
C THR A 94 -9.30 2.03 -5.99
N ARG A 95 -9.13 0.75 -6.30
CA ARG A 95 -7.87 0.23 -6.85
C ARG A 95 -7.93 0.27 -8.36
N ARG A 96 -6.86 0.78 -8.97
CA ARG A 96 -6.71 0.82 -10.44
C ARG A 96 -5.28 0.47 -10.80
N LEU A 97 -5.08 -0.10 -11.96
CA LEU A 97 -3.75 -0.22 -12.54
C LEU A 97 -3.27 1.15 -13.04
N ALA A 98 -1.97 1.40 -12.96
CA ALA A 98 -1.39 2.54 -13.64
C ALA A 98 -1.57 2.37 -15.16
N SER A 99 -1.67 3.48 -15.89
CA SER A 99 -1.81 3.47 -17.36
C SER A 99 -0.56 2.94 -18.08
N SER A 100 0.56 2.84 -17.36
CA SER A 100 1.83 2.34 -17.88
C SER A 100 2.45 1.32 -16.94
N ALA A 101 2.96 0.23 -17.51
CA ALA A 101 3.87 -0.69 -16.86
C ALA A 101 5.31 -0.13 -16.87
N CYS A 102 6.16 -0.63 -15.99
CA CYS A 102 7.56 -0.21 -15.83
C CYS A 102 8.52 -1.35 -16.14
N ARG A 103 9.61 -1.08 -16.86
CA ARG A 103 10.75 -1.99 -17.03
C ARG A 103 11.72 -1.87 -15.87
N ALA A 104 12.64 -2.83 -15.75
CA ALA A 104 13.72 -2.81 -14.76
C ALA A 104 14.60 -1.53 -14.82
N ASN A 105 14.74 -0.95 -16.01
CA ASN A 105 15.49 0.30 -16.23
C ASN A 105 14.66 1.58 -15.96
N GLY A 106 13.43 1.46 -15.44
CA GLY A 106 12.52 2.57 -15.18
C GLY A 106 11.73 3.06 -16.39
N GLN A 107 11.96 2.52 -17.59
CA GLN A 107 11.23 2.93 -18.78
C GLN A 107 9.76 2.52 -18.69
N GLY A 108 8.85 3.46 -18.90
CA GLY A 108 7.40 3.23 -18.95
C GLY A 108 6.96 2.62 -20.28
N VAL A 109 6.05 1.64 -20.22
CA VAL A 109 5.38 1.03 -21.36
C VAL A 109 3.88 1.21 -21.19
N PRO A 110 3.20 2.04 -22.00
CA PRO A 110 1.76 2.23 -21.89
C PRO A 110 1.01 0.90 -22.05
N LEU A 111 0.10 0.58 -21.12
CA LEU A 111 -0.72 -0.65 -21.20
C LEU A 111 -1.56 -0.69 -22.48
N ALA A 112 -1.97 0.46 -22.98
CA ALA A 112 -2.70 0.57 -24.24
C ALA A 112 -1.95 -0.05 -25.44
N ARG A 113 -0.61 -0.08 -25.42
CA ARG A 113 0.21 -0.72 -26.47
C ARG A 113 0.15 -2.24 -26.44
N LEU A 114 -0.28 -2.82 -25.33
CA LEU A 114 -0.40 -4.26 -25.14
C LEU A 114 -1.83 -4.76 -25.44
N ARG A 115 -2.78 -3.86 -25.68
CA ARG A 115 -4.13 -4.23 -26.08
C ARG A 115 -4.10 -4.94 -27.43
N GLY A 116 -4.90 -6.00 -27.54
CA GLY A 116 -4.92 -6.84 -28.76
C GLY A 116 -3.74 -7.82 -28.88
N GLN A 117 -2.81 -7.80 -27.93
CA GLN A 117 -1.73 -8.79 -27.84
C GLN A 117 -2.02 -9.76 -26.69
N SER A 118 -1.61 -11.02 -26.88
CA SER A 118 -1.59 -11.98 -25.78
C SER A 118 -0.42 -11.69 -24.85
N VAL A 119 -0.64 -11.75 -23.55
CA VAL A 119 0.37 -11.54 -22.51
C VAL A 119 0.33 -12.65 -21.47
N VAL A 120 1.43 -12.87 -20.78
CA VAL A 120 1.50 -13.72 -19.58
C VAL A 120 1.44 -12.82 -18.36
N ALA A 121 0.60 -13.16 -17.38
CA ALA A 121 0.49 -12.42 -16.12
C ALA A 121 0.91 -13.27 -14.94
N LEU A 122 1.78 -12.73 -14.06
CA LEU A 122 2.29 -13.38 -12.86
C LEU A 122 1.98 -12.52 -11.63
N ALA A 123 1.51 -13.15 -10.56
CA ALA A 123 1.32 -12.47 -9.28
C ALA A 123 1.56 -13.42 -8.09
N GLY A 124 2.49 -13.03 -7.20
CA GLY A 124 2.81 -13.65 -5.90
C GLY A 124 2.33 -12.78 -4.75
N ILE A 125 1.03 -12.46 -4.73
CA ILE A 125 0.37 -11.64 -3.72
C ILE A 125 -0.83 -12.39 -3.14
N ALA A 126 -1.37 -11.93 -2.02
CA ALA A 126 -2.49 -12.59 -1.33
C ALA A 126 -3.75 -12.78 -2.19
N ARG A 127 -3.99 -11.91 -3.18
CA ARG A 127 -5.18 -11.95 -4.07
C ARG A 127 -4.79 -11.80 -5.54
N PRO A 128 -4.10 -12.80 -6.15
CA PRO A 128 -3.59 -12.70 -7.51
C PRO A 128 -4.70 -12.55 -8.55
N GLN A 129 -5.86 -13.18 -8.32
CA GLN A 129 -6.99 -13.11 -9.24
C GLN A 129 -7.49 -11.68 -9.44
N ALA A 130 -7.52 -10.86 -8.38
CA ALA A 130 -7.91 -9.46 -8.50
C ALA A 130 -6.99 -8.66 -9.43
N PHE A 131 -5.68 -8.94 -9.42
CA PHE A 131 -4.72 -8.35 -10.36
C PHE A 131 -4.99 -8.80 -11.80
N PHE A 132 -5.25 -10.09 -12.02
CA PHE A 132 -5.54 -10.62 -13.35
C PHE A 132 -6.85 -10.05 -13.90
N ASP A 133 -7.87 -9.88 -13.08
CA ASP A 133 -9.15 -9.31 -13.49
C ASP A 133 -9.01 -7.81 -13.83
N MET A 134 -8.18 -7.06 -13.11
CA MET A 134 -7.86 -5.68 -13.49
C MET A 134 -7.12 -5.58 -14.83
N LEU A 135 -6.19 -6.50 -15.13
CA LEU A 135 -5.53 -6.54 -16.43
C LEU A 135 -6.53 -6.83 -17.57
N ARG A 136 -7.48 -7.76 -17.36
CA ARG A 136 -8.55 -8.03 -18.32
C ARG A 136 -9.47 -6.82 -18.52
N ALA A 137 -9.80 -6.13 -17.43
CA ALA A 137 -10.62 -4.90 -17.47
C ALA A 137 -9.93 -3.76 -18.27
N GLU A 138 -8.58 -3.74 -18.29
CA GLU A 138 -7.80 -2.83 -19.14
C GLU A 138 -7.78 -3.26 -20.62
N GLY A 139 -8.45 -4.36 -20.97
CA GLY A 139 -8.54 -4.86 -22.35
C GLY A 139 -7.36 -5.74 -22.78
N LEU A 140 -6.62 -6.33 -21.83
CA LEU A 140 -5.52 -7.23 -22.13
C LEU A 140 -6.00 -8.68 -22.24
N THR A 141 -5.46 -9.41 -23.20
CA THR A 141 -5.71 -10.85 -23.38
C THR A 141 -4.65 -11.64 -22.64
N LEU A 142 -5.05 -12.32 -21.56
CA LEU A 142 -4.12 -13.13 -20.76
C LEU A 142 -4.05 -14.55 -21.37
N ALA A 143 -2.96 -14.87 -22.08
CA ALA A 143 -2.69 -16.22 -22.58
C ALA A 143 -2.47 -17.21 -21.42
N ARG A 144 -1.79 -16.73 -20.37
CA ARG A 144 -1.57 -17.49 -19.14
C ARG A 144 -1.60 -16.58 -17.92
N THR A 145 -2.13 -17.10 -16.81
CA THR A 145 -2.02 -16.51 -15.49
C THR A 145 -1.23 -17.44 -14.58
N ILE A 146 -0.28 -16.89 -13.83
CA ILE A 146 0.58 -17.61 -12.89
C ILE A 146 0.35 -17.01 -11.51
N ALA A 147 -0.47 -17.70 -10.72
CA ALA A 147 -0.69 -17.36 -9.33
C ALA A 147 0.35 -18.08 -8.48
N LEU A 148 1.14 -17.33 -7.72
CA LEU A 148 2.12 -17.87 -6.78
C LEU A 148 1.67 -17.57 -5.34
N PRO A 149 2.11 -18.36 -4.35
CA PRO A 149 1.92 -18.02 -2.95
C PRO A 149 2.48 -16.63 -2.64
N ASP A 150 1.86 -15.95 -1.67
CA ASP A 150 2.39 -14.67 -1.21
C ASP A 150 3.82 -14.85 -0.68
N HIS A 151 4.71 -13.92 -1.04
CA HIS A 151 6.15 -14.00 -0.76
C HIS A 151 6.90 -15.17 -1.40
N ALA A 152 6.35 -15.84 -2.43
CA ALA A 152 7.08 -16.89 -3.14
C ALA A 152 8.47 -16.41 -3.59
N PRO A 153 9.51 -17.28 -3.51
CA PRO A 153 10.80 -17.00 -4.12
C PRO A 153 10.64 -17.03 -5.64
N LEU A 154 11.13 -15.97 -6.33
CA LEU A 154 11.03 -15.82 -7.78
C LEU A 154 12.38 -16.05 -8.47
N GLU A 155 13.27 -16.80 -7.84
CA GLU A 155 14.59 -17.14 -8.40
C GLU A 155 14.51 -17.95 -9.69
N ARG A 156 13.40 -18.64 -9.88
CA ARG A 156 13.09 -19.36 -11.13
C ARG A 156 11.63 -19.14 -11.50
N LEU A 157 11.42 -18.64 -12.71
CA LEU A 157 10.07 -18.61 -13.30
C LEU A 157 9.60 -20.07 -13.53
N PRO A 158 8.31 -20.36 -13.32
CA PRO A 158 7.72 -21.57 -13.82
C PRO A 158 8.01 -21.71 -15.31
N PRO A 159 8.37 -22.91 -15.82
CA PRO A 159 8.66 -23.09 -17.23
C PRO A 159 7.43 -22.69 -18.07
N LEU A 160 7.66 -21.82 -19.02
CA LEU A 160 6.64 -21.42 -19.99
C LEU A 160 6.77 -22.26 -21.25
N PRO A 161 5.66 -22.66 -21.87
CA PRO A 161 5.69 -23.24 -23.21
C PRO A 161 6.39 -22.28 -24.18
N PRO A 162 7.11 -22.77 -25.21
CA PRO A 162 7.87 -21.94 -26.15
C PRO A 162 7.04 -20.81 -26.76
N GLN A 163 5.77 -21.07 -27.08
CA GLN A 163 4.85 -20.08 -27.66
C GLN A 163 4.46 -18.96 -26.66
N GLU A 164 4.55 -19.21 -25.36
CA GLU A 164 4.24 -18.23 -24.32
C GLU A 164 5.50 -17.51 -23.82
N ALA A 165 6.67 -18.13 -23.94
CA ALA A 165 7.94 -17.56 -23.52
C ALA A 165 8.32 -16.28 -24.29
N ALA A 166 7.79 -16.12 -25.51
CA ALA A 166 7.99 -14.92 -26.34
C ALA A 166 6.99 -13.78 -26.03
N LEU A 167 5.95 -14.06 -25.23
CA LEU A 167 4.93 -13.06 -24.91
C LEU A 167 5.43 -12.10 -23.84
N PRO A 168 4.91 -10.84 -23.81
CA PRO A 168 5.18 -9.92 -22.71
C PRO A 168 4.75 -10.54 -21.37
N LEU A 169 5.67 -10.52 -20.38
CA LEU A 169 5.40 -10.98 -19.02
C LEU A 169 5.07 -9.77 -18.15
N LEU A 170 3.86 -9.74 -17.60
CA LEU A 170 3.38 -8.71 -16.70
C LEU A 170 3.36 -9.25 -15.27
N CYS A 171 3.79 -8.44 -14.32
CA CYS A 171 3.75 -8.79 -12.89
C CYS A 171 3.40 -7.57 -12.02
N THR A 172 3.18 -7.79 -10.72
CA THR A 172 3.03 -6.69 -9.77
C THR A 172 4.37 -6.00 -9.49
N GLU A 173 4.37 -4.76 -8.97
CA GLU A 173 5.61 -4.08 -8.53
C GLU A 173 6.35 -4.88 -7.46
N LYS A 174 5.62 -5.51 -6.54
CA LYS A 174 6.18 -6.35 -5.47
C LYS A 174 6.96 -7.54 -6.03
N ASP A 175 6.40 -8.18 -7.05
CA ASP A 175 7.02 -9.33 -7.68
C ASP A 175 8.17 -8.93 -8.60
N ALA A 176 8.05 -7.79 -9.26
CA ALA A 176 9.06 -7.27 -10.19
C ALA A 176 10.43 -7.10 -9.54
N ALA A 177 10.48 -6.59 -8.32
CA ALA A 177 11.74 -6.41 -7.58
C ALA A 177 12.54 -7.72 -7.43
N LYS A 178 11.82 -8.84 -7.27
CA LYS A 178 12.42 -10.19 -7.17
C LYS A 178 12.65 -10.83 -8.55
N LEU A 179 11.85 -10.44 -9.54
CA LEU A 179 11.82 -11.07 -10.85
C LEU A 179 12.87 -10.49 -11.80
N TRP A 180 13.11 -9.19 -11.76
CA TRP A 180 14.01 -8.50 -12.68
C TRP A 180 15.45 -9.01 -12.71
N PRO A 181 16.07 -9.49 -11.61
CA PRO A 181 17.39 -10.13 -11.69
C PRO A 181 17.44 -11.35 -12.63
N HIS A 182 16.31 -12.04 -12.83
CA HIS A 182 16.21 -13.28 -13.62
C HIS A 182 15.42 -13.11 -14.92
N ALA A 183 14.57 -12.10 -14.99
CA ALA A 183 13.72 -11.77 -16.14
C ALA A 183 13.61 -10.25 -16.32
N PRO A 184 14.69 -9.57 -16.76
CA PRO A 184 14.73 -8.11 -16.85
C PRO A 184 13.74 -7.52 -17.86
N GLN A 185 13.22 -8.34 -18.78
CA GLN A 185 12.17 -7.98 -19.74
C GLN A 185 10.77 -7.91 -19.11
N ALA A 186 10.55 -8.44 -17.89
CA ALA A 186 9.26 -8.40 -17.23
C ALA A 186 8.79 -6.94 -16.99
N LEU A 187 7.50 -6.74 -17.14
CA LEU A 187 6.84 -5.45 -17.01
C LEU A 187 6.10 -5.41 -15.66
N ALA A 188 6.54 -4.56 -14.76
CA ALA A 188 5.83 -4.27 -13.53
C ALA A 188 4.62 -3.39 -13.82
N VAL A 189 3.43 -3.81 -13.42
CA VAL A 189 2.22 -2.99 -13.54
C VAL A 189 1.87 -2.43 -12.15
N PRO A 190 2.08 -1.11 -11.94
CA PRO A 190 1.80 -0.52 -10.66
C PRO A 190 0.32 -0.55 -10.31
N LEU A 191 0.02 -0.87 -9.06
CA LEU A 191 -1.31 -0.72 -8.50
C LEU A 191 -1.42 0.66 -7.83
N ARG A 192 -2.46 1.41 -8.18
CA ARG A 192 -2.76 2.72 -7.62
C ARG A 192 -4.01 2.63 -6.76
N LEU A 193 -3.91 3.11 -5.53
CA LEU A 193 -5.07 3.35 -4.69
C LEU A 193 -5.48 4.81 -4.86
N GLN A 194 -6.72 5.02 -5.29
CA GLN A 194 -7.29 6.36 -5.49
C GLN A 194 -8.31 6.63 -4.41
N ALA A 195 -7.93 7.42 -3.41
CA ALA A 195 -8.84 7.95 -2.41
C ALA A 195 -9.62 9.14 -3.01
N PRO A 196 -10.87 9.39 -2.57
CA PRO A 196 -11.65 10.54 -3.01
C PRO A 196 -11.08 11.86 -2.45
N ALA A 197 -11.35 13.00 -3.11
CA ALA A 197 -10.90 14.30 -2.64
C ALA A 197 -11.33 14.59 -1.20
N ALA A 198 -12.58 14.25 -0.85
CA ALA A 198 -13.10 14.42 0.50
C ALA A 198 -12.29 13.69 1.59
N PHE A 199 -11.54 12.63 1.25
CA PHE A 199 -10.62 12.00 2.19
C PHE A 199 -9.43 12.92 2.49
N PHE A 200 -8.87 13.56 1.47
CA PHE A 200 -7.75 14.49 1.65
C PHE A 200 -8.21 15.77 2.35
N ASP A 201 -9.39 16.28 2.04
CA ASP A 201 -9.96 17.43 2.74
C ASP A 201 -10.12 17.13 4.24
N ALA A 202 -10.62 15.94 4.58
CA ALA A 202 -10.75 15.51 5.97
C ALA A 202 -9.39 15.28 6.66
N LEU A 203 -8.39 14.79 5.92
CA LEU A 203 -7.03 14.62 6.42
C LEU A 203 -6.37 15.97 6.70
N ASP A 204 -6.49 16.91 5.75
CA ASP A 204 -5.91 18.25 5.87
C ASP A 204 -6.51 19.02 7.04
N ALA A 205 -7.80 18.82 7.32
CA ALA A 205 -8.47 19.43 8.48
C ALA A 205 -7.95 18.88 9.85
N LEU A 206 -7.34 17.70 9.86
CA LEU A 206 -6.76 17.08 11.06
C LEU A 206 -5.27 17.41 11.24
N LEU A 207 -4.60 17.82 10.18
CA LEU A 207 -3.19 18.18 10.23
C LEU A 207 -3.04 19.60 10.82
N PRO A 208 -2.02 19.85 11.65
CA PRO A 208 -1.71 21.21 12.08
C PRO A 208 -1.38 22.03 10.82
N PRO A 209 -1.72 23.34 10.83
CA PRO A 209 -1.33 24.20 9.72
C PRO A 209 0.18 24.11 9.49
N PRO A 210 0.63 24.17 8.23
CA PRO A 210 2.06 24.16 7.94
C PRO A 210 2.72 25.28 8.74
N PRO A 211 3.90 25.07 9.32
CA PRO A 211 4.58 26.11 10.07
C PRO A 211 4.72 27.33 9.14
N GLY A 212 3.86 28.32 9.35
CA GLY A 212 4.03 29.62 8.78
C GLY A 212 5.38 30.14 9.26
N ASN A 213 6.05 30.97 8.46
CA ASN A 213 7.32 31.63 8.74
C ASN A 213 7.31 32.31 10.12
N GLN A 214 7.29 31.54 11.21
CA GLN A 214 7.51 32.03 12.57
C GLN A 214 8.96 31.71 12.93
N PRO A 215 9.77 32.71 13.27
CA PRO A 215 11.05 32.47 13.87
C PRO A 215 10.85 31.83 15.25
N ASP A 216 11.48 30.67 15.45
CA ASP A 216 11.70 29.99 16.75
C ASP A 216 10.52 29.91 17.72
N ALA A 217 9.63 28.95 17.52
CA ALA A 217 8.82 28.44 18.64
C ALA A 217 9.51 27.19 19.20
N ALA A 218 10.01 27.29 20.40
CA ALA A 218 10.60 26.22 21.17
C ALA A 218 9.64 25.02 21.28
N LEU A 219 10.14 23.82 21.00
CA LEU A 219 9.42 22.56 21.18
C LEU A 219 8.89 22.44 22.62
N PRO A 220 7.61 22.12 22.84
CA PRO A 220 7.12 21.88 24.19
C PRO A 220 7.80 20.63 24.76
N GLN A 221 8.53 20.84 25.84
CA GLN A 221 9.04 19.75 26.67
C GLN A 221 7.86 19.19 27.48
N SER A 222 7.33 18.05 27.05
CA SER A 222 6.40 17.28 27.87
C SER A 222 7.13 16.63 29.04
N PRO A 223 6.69 16.84 30.29
CA PRO A 223 7.29 16.17 31.42
C PRO A 223 6.94 14.68 31.38
N LEU A 224 7.96 13.85 31.31
CA LEU A 224 7.87 12.42 31.61
C LEU A 224 7.53 12.27 33.10
N SER A 225 6.26 11.97 33.39
CA SER A 225 5.90 11.40 34.71
C SER A 225 5.78 9.89 34.49
N LEU A 226 6.74 9.17 35.01
CA LEU A 226 6.64 7.72 35.24
C LEU A 226 6.14 7.51 36.70
N PRO A 227 5.29 6.53 36.95
CA PRO A 227 5.43 5.71 38.13
C PRO A 227 6.26 4.46 37.88
#